data_068cf53f2ab8e5efcdd46bfb57ed09fe
#
_entry.id   068cf53f2ab8e5efcdd46bfb57ed09fe
#
_cell.length_a   1.000
_cell.length_b   1.000
_cell.length_c   1.000
_cell.angle_alpha   90.00
_cell.angle_beta   90.00
_cell.angle_gamma   90.00
#
_symmetry.space_group_name_H-M   'P 1'
#
loop_
_entity.id
_entity.type
_entity.pdbx_description
1 polymer ?
#
loop_
_entity_poly.entity_id
_entity_poly.type
_entity_poly.pdbx_seq_one_letter_code
_entity_poly.pdbx_strand_id
1 'polypeptide(L)'
;MLTDKLTGCYFKTEADIRPFFQRQLEACGVEYFDFYLMHSQHAGNFGHFRDCRAYETAFALKAEGKIRHVGISFHDRAEVLEEILTTYPQIEVVQIQFNYVDYDDPGVQSRLCYEVCRRHNKPVLVMEPVKGGHLSNLPPQAKAVLDELHGGSPASYAIRFAAGFEGILMVLSGMSTPEQMQDNIAFMT
;
A
#
# COMPACT_ATOMS: atom_id res chain seq x y z
N MET A 1 -5.14 8.79 11.24
CA MET A 1 -4.83 9.00 9.81
C MET A 1 -5.84 8.23 8.97
N LEU A 2 -6.35 8.85 7.92
CA LEU A 2 -7.33 8.24 7.02
C LEU A 2 -6.76 8.20 5.60
N THR A 3 -6.86 7.02 4.98
CA THR A 3 -6.42 6.79 3.60
C THR A 3 -7.61 6.40 2.74
N ASP A 4 -7.76 7.02 1.57
CA ASP A 4 -8.71 6.57 0.56
C ASP A 4 -8.03 6.49 -0.81
N LYS A 5 -8.74 5.95 -1.81
CA LYS A 5 -8.16 5.64 -3.11
C LYS A 5 -9.05 6.09 -4.27
N LEU A 6 -8.43 6.59 -5.32
CA LEU A 6 -9.08 6.81 -6.61
C LEU A 6 -9.03 5.51 -7.43
N THR A 7 -10.16 4.85 -7.58
CA THR A 7 -10.25 3.60 -8.34
C THR A 7 -10.70 3.87 -9.77
N GLY A 8 -9.98 3.30 -10.75
CA GLY A 8 -10.13 3.61 -12.18
C GLY A 8 -11.51 3.37 -12.78
N CYS A 9 -12.35 2.51 -12.19
CA CYS A 9 -13.71 2.27 -12.69
C CYS A 9 -14.72 3.39 -12.34
N TYR A 10 -14.36 4.33 -11.45
CA TYR A 10 -15.26 5.40 -11.01
C TYR A 10 -15.11 6.72 -11.78
N PHE A 11 -14.19 6.78 -12.74
CA PHE A 11 -14.03 7.95 -13.61
C PHE A 11 -13.69 7.52 -15.04
N LYS A 12 -14.10 8.32 -16.00
CA LYS A 12 -13.82 8.14 -17.43
C LYS A 12 -13.11 9.36 -18.02
N THR A 13 -13.21 10.48 -17.35
CA THR A 13 -12.63 11.78 -17.75
C THR A 13 -12.09 12.50 -16.51
N GLU A 14 -11.27 13.52 -16.72
CA GLU A 14 -10.78 14.40 -15.65
C GLU A 14 -11.95 15.02 -14.83
N ALA A 15 -13.05 15.39 -15.53
CA ALA A 15 -14.21 16.02 -14.90
C ALA A 15 -14.94 15.14 -13.86
N ASP A 16 -14.78 13.82 -13.95
CA ASP A 16 -15.44 12.88 -13.03
C ASP A 16 -14.71 12.78 -11.69
N ILE A 17 -13.42 13.11 -11.64
CA ILE A 17 -12.55 12.82 -10.49
C ILE A 17 -12.91 13.68 -9.28
N ARG A 18 -13.04 14.99 -9.44
CA ARG A 18 -13.37 15.89 -8.33
C ARG A 18 -14.74 15.60 -7.69
N PRO A 19 -15.83 15.39 -8.45
CA PRO A 19 -17.10 14.97 -7.87
C PRO A 19 -17.02 13.64 -7.14
N PHE A 20 -16.25 12.68 -7.64
CA PHE A 20 -16.03 11.40 -6.95
C PHE A 20 -15.27 11.61 -5.63
N PHE A 21 -14.19 12.35 -5.63
CA PHE A 21 -13.41 12.69 -4.45
C PHE A 21 -14.27 13.40 -3.38
N GLN A 22 -15.11 14.34 -3.78
CA GLN A 22 -16.00 15.04 -2.86
C GLN A 22 -16.98 14.09 -2.17
N ARG A 23 -17.58 13.15 -2.92
CA ARG A 23 -18.44 12.11 -2.33
C ARG A 23 -17.70 11.22 -1.32
N GLN A 24 -16.42 10.93 -1.54
CA GLN A 24 -15.61 10.17 -0.59
C GLN A 24 -15.40 10.95 0.72
N LEU A 25 -15.09 12.24 0.65
CA LEU A 25 -15.00 13.10 1.84
C LEU A 25 -16.30 13.12 2.64
N GLU A 26 -17.43 13.30 1.94
CA GLU A 26 -18.77 13.32 2.54
C GLU A 26 -19.11 11.97 3.19
N ALA A 27 -18.85 10.87 2.50
CA ALA A 27 -19.10 9.51 3.01
C ALA A 27 -18.27 9.19 4.26
N CYS A 28 -17.04 9.70 4.31
CA CYS A 28 -16.15 9.55 5.48
C CYS A 28 -16.39 10.59 6.59
N GLY A 29 -17.17 11.63 6.33
CA GLY A 29 -17.43 12.72 7.29
C GLY A 29 -16.18 13.54 7.62
N VAL A 30 -15.28 13.76 6.65
CA VAL A 30 -14.00 14.44 6.84
C VAL A 30 -13.81 15.57 5.82
N GLU A 31 -12.92 16.50 6.13
CA GLU A 31 -12.61 17.63 5.27
C GLU A 31 -11.40 17.38 4.35
N TYR A 32 -10.56 16.38 4.68
CA TYR A 32 -9.36 16.00 3.93
C TYR A 32 -9.01 14.52 4.19
N PHE A 33 -8.17 13.96 3.31
CA PHE A 33 -7.50 12.67 3.52
C PHE A 33 -6.03 12.88 3.89
N ASP A 34 -5.51 12.07 4.82
CA ASP A 34 -4.08 12.06 5.12
C ASP A 34 -3.29 11.47 3.94
N PHE A 35 -3.77 10.38 3.37
CA PHE A 35 -3.23 9.78 2.15
C PHE A 35 -4.33 9.57 1.12
N TYR A 36 -4.05 9.92 -0.14
CA TYR A 36 -4.93 9.61 -1.25
C TYR A 36 -4.14 8.92 -2.35
N LEU A 37 -4.52 7.67 -2.69
CA LEU A 37 -3.72 6.81 -3.55
C LEU A 37 -4.42 6.58 -4.89
N MET A 38 -3.67 6.64 -6.01
CA MET A 38 -4.13 6.08 -7.29
C MET A 38 -4.18 4.57 -7.14
N HIS A 39 -5.39 3.99 -7.23
CA HIS A 39 -5.65 2.61 -6.82
C HIS A 39 -5.15 1.60 -7.85
N SER A 40 -4.48 0.55 -7.33
CA SER A 40 -4.13 -0.67 -8.08
C SER A 40 -3.38 -0.37 -9.38
N GLN A 41 -2.35 0.47 -9.31
CA GLN A 41 -1.58 0.87 -10.48
C GLN A 41 -0.81 -0.33 -11.06
N HIS A 42 -0.92 -0.51 -12.35
CA HIS A 42 -0.24 -1.51 -13.17
C HIS A 42 -0.18 -1.07 -14.64
N ALA A 43 0.61 -1.72 -15.47
CA ALA A 43 0.80 -1.37 -16.88
C ALA A 43 -0.53 -1.23 -17.65
N GLY A 44 -1.52 -2.07 -17.33
CA GLY A 44 -2.81 -2.08 -18.04
C GLY A 44 -3.73 -0.89 -17.72
N ASN A 45 -3.51 -0.17 -16.62
CA ASN A 45 -4.36 0.96 -16.23
C ASN A 45 -3.64 2.30 -16.07
N PHE A 46 -2.32 2.31 -16.02
CA PHE A 46 -1.53 3.54 -15.86
C PHE A 46 -1.88 4.58 -16.93
N GLY A 47 -2.03 4.14 -18.21
CA GLY A 47 -2.45 5.02 -19.30
C GLY A 47 -3.80 5.71 -19.04
N HIS A 48 -4.79 5.00 -18.52
CA HIS A 48 -6.10 5.57 -18.17
C HIS A 48 -5.99 6.68 -17.13
N PHE A 49 -5.24 6.47 -16.05
CA PHE A 49 -5.01 7.49 -15.03
C PHE A 49 -4.28 8.72 -15.57
N ARG A 50 -3.27 8.52 -16.40
CA ARG A 50 -2.53 9.59 -17.07
C ARG A 50 -3.42 10.39 -18.02
N ASP A 51 -4.14 9.70 -18.91
CA ASP A 51 -4.94 10.34 -19.98
C ASP A 51 -6.15 11.10 -19.39
N CYS A 52 -6.68 10.65 -18.24
CA CYS A 52 -7.69 11.37 -17.45
C CYS A 52 -7.08 12.42 -16.49
N ARG A 53 -5.78 12.66 -16.50
CA ARG A 53 -5.08 13.63 -15.64
C ARG A 53 -5.35 13.41 -14.14
N ALA A 54 -5.43 12.14 -13.74
CA ALA A 54 -5.77 11.78 -12.35
C ALA A 54 -4.69 12.22 -11.35
N TYR A 55 -3.42 12.11 -11.73
CA TYR A 55 -2.29 12.54 -10.91
C TYR A 55 -2.28 14.05 -10.72
N GLU A 56 -2.42 14.81 -11.81
CA GLU A 56 -2.46 16.28 -11.77
C GLU A 56 -3.65 16.77 -10.93
N THR A 57 -4.81 16.13 -11.06
CA THR A 57 -5.99 16.46 -10.25
C THR A 57 -5.74 16.18 -8.76
N ALA A 58 -5.08 15.08 -8.42
CA ALA A 58 -4.72 14.76 -7.03
C ALA A 58 -3.70 15.77 -6.46
N PHE A 59 -2.71 16.18 -7.25
CA PHE A 59 -1.74 17.22 -6.83
C PHE A 59 -2.42 18.59 -6.66
N ALA A 60 -3.41 18.92 -7.50
CA ALA A 60 -4.19 20.13 -7.31
C ALA A 60 -5.04 20.09 -6.02
N LEU A 61 -5.71 18.95 -5.74
CA LEU A 61 -6.44 18.73 -4.49
C LEU A 61 -5.54 18.80 -3.25
N LYS A 62 -4.28 18.34 -3.38
CA LYS A 62 -3.27 18.52 -2.33
C LYS A 62 -2.95 20.01 -2.12
N ALA A 63 -2.72 20.77 -3.19
CA ALA A 63 -2.45 22.21 -3.10
C ALA A 63 -3.64 22.98 -2.46
N GLU A 64 -4.86 22.48 -2.61
CA GLU A 64 -6.09 23.00 -1.98
C GLU A 64 -6.24 22.55 -0.50
N GLY A 65 -5.33 21.76 0.03
CA GLY A 65 -5.37 21.24 1.41
C GLY A 65 -6.36 20.08 1.64
N LYS A 66 -6.90 19.51 0.56
CA LYS A 66 -7.84 18.39 0.63
C LYS A 66 -7.16 17.01 0.72
N ILE A 67 -5.88 16.94 0.37
CA ILE A 67 -5.02 15.76 0.49
C ILE A 67 -3.71 16.19 1.15
N ARG A 68 -3.24 15.46 2.14
CA ARG A 68 -1.92 15.72 2.75
C ARG A 68 -0.80 15.07 1.94
N HIS A 69 -0.98 13.80 1.56
CA HIS A 69 0.02 13.03 0.81
C HIS A 69 -0.63 12.30 -0.37
N VAL A 70 -0.11 12.52 -1.58
CA VAL A 70 -0.53 11.80 -2.78
C VAL A 70 0.38 10.59 -2.99
N GLY A 71 -0.22 9.44 -3.26
CA GLY A 71 0.52 8.20 -3.51
C GLY A 71 -0.15 7.28 -4.52
N ILE A 72 0.39 6.07 -4.59
CA ILE A 72 -0.17 4.98 -5.39
C ILE A 72 -0.27 3.69 -4.57
N SER A 73 -1.23 2.83 -4.87
CA SER A 73 -1.13 1.39 -4.56
C SER A 73 -0.78 0.64 -5.82
N PHE A 74 0.24 -0.21 -5.74
CA PHE A 74 0.92 -0.78 -6.90
C PHE A 74 0.86 -2.31 -6.90
N HIS A 75 0.59 -2.90 -8.08
CA HIS A 75 0.38 -4.33 -8.26
C HIS A 75 0.95 -4.83 -9.61
N ASP A 76 2.22 -4.55 -9.87
CA ASP A 76 2.88 -4.99 -11.10
C ASP A 76 4.39 -5.18 -10.86
N ARG A 77 5.16 -5.38 -11.92
CA ARG A 77 6.61 -5.54 -11.89
C ARG A 77 7.32 -4.21 -11.62
N ALA A 78 8.52 -4.32 -11.07
CA ALA A 78 9.33 -3.18 -10.66
C ALA A 78 9.63 -2.18 -11.79
N GLU A 79 9.74 -2.64 -13.05
CA GLU A 79 9.96 -1.76 -14.21
C GLU A 79 8.80 -0.78 -14.43
N VAL A 80 7.56 -1.24 -14.21
CA VAL A 80 6.36 -0.40 -14.31
C VAL A 80 6.33 0.63 -13.17
N LEU A 81 6.74 0.24 -11.96
CA LEU A 81 6.86 1.17 -10.85
C LEU A 81 7.91 2.25 -11.12
N GLU A 82 9.07 1.86 -11.70
CA GLU A 82 10.12 2.79 -12.11
C GLU A 82 9.60 3.81 -13.13
N GLU A 83 8.83 3.36 -14.14
CA GLU A 83 8.20 4.25 -15.13
C GLU A 83 7.25 5.25 -14.47
N ILE A 84 6.36 4.79 -13.57
CA ILE A 84 5.38 5.64 -12.88
C ILE A 84 6.09 6.70 -12.03
N LEU A 85 7.07 6.30 -11.21
CA LEU A 85 7.77 7.22 -10.32
C LEU A 85 8.70 8.19 -11.05
N THR A 86 9.21 7.80 -12.22
CA THR A 86 9.95 8.70 -13.12
C THR A 86 9.03 9.70 -13.78
N THR A 87 7.84 9.27 -14.21
CA THR A 87 6.84 10.14 -14.86
C THR A 87 6.24 11.14 -13.88
N TYR A 88 5.97 10.70 -12.65
CA TYR A 88 5.34 11.50 -11.59
C TYR A 88 6.21 11.54 -10.32
N PRO A 89 7.35 12.25 -10.35
CA PRO A 89 8.24 12.33 -9.19
C PRO A 89 7.62 13.02 -7.97
N GLN A 90 6.46 13.68 -8.12
CA GLN A 90 5.69 14.30 -7.04
C GLN A 90 4.92 13.27 -6.18
N ILE A 91 4.80 12.01 -6.60
CA ILE A 91 4.27 10.93 -5.76
C ILE A 91 5.10 10.87 -4.48
N GLU A 92 4.43 10.83 -3.32
CA GLU A 92 5.08 10.93 -2.01
C GLU A 92 5.16 9.61 -1.26
N VAL A 93 4.29 8.64 -1.61
CA VAL A 93 4.22 7.35 -0.92
C VAL A 93 3.76 6.26 -1.88
N VAL A 94 4.28 5.06 -1.69
CA VAL A 94 3.91 3.89 -2.50
C VAL A 94 3.43 2.76 -1.60
N GLN A 95 2.24 2.24 -1.87
CA GLN A 95 1.73 1.05 -1.20
C GLN A 95 2.02 -0.17 -2.07
N ILE A 96 2.80 -1.11 -1.54
CA ILE A 96 3.18 -2.37 -2.22
C ILE A 96 2.81 -3.59 -1.38
N GLN A 97 2.61 -4.72 -2.04
CA GLN A 97 2.56 -6.03 -1.42
C GLN A 97 3.96 -6.42 -0.93
N PHE A 98 4.09 -6.72 0.38
CA PHE A 98 5.41 -6.99 0.95
C PHE A 98 5.32 -7.96 2.14
N ASN A 99 5.84 -9.16 1.94
CA ASN A 99 5.94 -10.21 2.96
C ASN A 99 7.08 -11.16 2.60
N TYR A 100 7.50 -12.03 3.53
CA TYR A 100 8.68 -12.88 3.34
C TYR A 100 8.50 -13.98 2.27
N VAL A 101 7.26 -14.35 1.92
CA VAL A 101 7.00 -15.35 0.85
C VAL A 101 7.08 -14.70 -0.53
N ASP A 102 6.56 -13.49 -0.67
CA ASP A 102 6.53 -12.74 -1.92
C ASP A 102 7.82 -11.95 -2.18
N TYR A 103 8.75 -11.94 -1.21
CA TYR A 103 9.95 -11.11 -1.23
C TYR A 103 10.80 -11.33 -2.50
N ASP A 104 11.09 -12.59 -2.83
CA ASP A 104 11.83 -12.97 -4.03
C ASP A 104 10.94 -13.67 -5.09
N ASP A 105 9.61 -13.62 -4.94
CA ASP A 105 8.68 -14.19 -5.91
C ASP A 105 8.76 -13.42 -7.24
N PRO A 106 9.02 -14.08 -8.38
CA PRO A 106 9.21 -13.41 -9.66
C PRO A 106 7.93 -12.77 -10.23
N GLY A 107 6.77 -13.19 -9.77
CA GLY A 107 5.47 -12.64 -10.19
C GLY A 107 5.08 -11.41 -9.40
N VAL A 108 5.42 -11.34 -8.11
CA VAL A 108 5.09 -10.22 -7.22
C VAL A 108 6.22 -9.20 -7.18
N GLN A 109 7.49 -9.66 -7.18
CA GLN A 109 8.69 -8.83 -7.16
C GLN A 109 8.74 -7.84 -5.97
N SER A 110 8.28 -8.24 -4.80
CA SER A 110 8.20 -7.35 -3.62
C SER A 110 9.52 -6.65 -3.32
N ARG A 111 10.64 -7.38 -3.30
CA ARG A 111 11.98 -6.82 -3.08
C ARG A 111 12.35 -5.79 -4.14
N LEU A 112 12.16 -6.11 -5.41
CA LEU A 112 12.52 -5.20 -6.51
C LEU A 112 11.67 -3.93 -6.49
N CYS A 113 10.37 -4.04 -6.21
CA CYS A 113 9.49 -2.87 -6.03
C CYS A 113 9.92 -2.02 -4.82
N TYR A 114 10.29 -2.65 -3.71
CA TYR A 114 10.84 -1.94 -2.56
C TYR A 114 12.15 -1.20 -2.91
N GLU A 115 13.07 -1.84 -3.63
CA GLU A 115 14.32 -1.22 -4.09
C GLU A 115 14.06 -0.01 -5.02
N VAL A 116 13.04 -0.08 -5.90
CA VAL A 116 12.60 1.07 -6.69
C VAL A 116 12.16 2.21 -5.78
N CYS A 117 11.29 1.95 -4.79
CA CYS A 117 10.85 2.96 -3.84
C CYS A 117 12.04 3.61 -3.12
N ARG A 118 13.04 2.82 -2.69
CA ARG A 118 14.25 3.32 -2.03
C ARG A 118 15.08 4.23 -2.94
N ARG A 119 15.30 3.85 -4.19
CA ARG A 119 16.03 4.68 -5.17
C ARG A 119 15.37 6.03 -5.42
N HIS A 120 14.02 6.05 -5.44
CA HIS A 120 13.24 7.28 -5.59
C HIS A 120 12.97 8.02 -4.27
N ASN A 121 13.54 7.57 -3.15
CA ASN A 121 13.30 8.12 -1.81
C ASN A 121 11.80 8.18 -1.44
N LYS A 122 11.03 7.14 -1.80
CA LYS A 122 9.61 7.05 -1.48
C LYS A 122 9.41 6.13 -0.28
N PRO A 123 8.80 6.62 0.81
CA PRO A 123 8.35 5.77 1.90
C PRO A 123 7.30 4.77 1.42
N VAL A 124 7.29 3.60 2.06
CA VAL A 124 6.45 2.47 1.66
C VAL A 124 5.35 2.23 2.70
N LEU A 125 4.12 2.07 2.22
CA LEU A 125 3.02 1.45 2.95
C LEU A 125 2.97 -0.04 2.56
N VAL A 126 3.01 -0.92 3.54
CA VAL A 126 2.94 -2.36 3.26
C VAL A 126 1.49 -2.83 3.26
N MET A 127 1.05 -3.44 2.18
CA MET A 127 -0.17 -4.26 2.13
C MET A 127 0.21 -5.74 2.05
N GLU A 128 -0.75 -6.61 2.39
CA GLU A 128 -0.56 -8.07 2.39
C GLU A 128 0.61 -8.58 3.27
N PRO A 129 0.85 -8.00 4.47
CA PRO A 129 1.94 -8.46 5.32
C PRO A 129 1.75 -9.92 5.76
N VAL A 130 0.51 -10.39 5.84
CA VAL A 130 0.14 -11.77 6.19
C VAL A 130 -0.45 -12.55 5.00
N LYS A 131 -0.35 -12.04 3.78
CA LYS A 131 -0.80 -12.69 2.52
C LYS A 131 -2.23 -13.23 2.63
N GLY A 132 -3.21 -12.33 2.88
CA GLY A 132 -4.62 -12.69 3.03
C GLY A 132 -4.88 -13.69 4.18
N GLY A 133 -4.03 -13.73 5.19
CA GLY A 133 -4.11 -14.64 6.33
C GLY A 133 -3.35 -15.96 6.14
N HIS A 134 -2.80 -16.25 4.96
CA HIS A 134 -2.03 -17.49 4.73
C HIS A 134 -0.80 -17.59 5.65
N LEU A 135 -0.16 -16.48 5.98
CA LEU A 135 1.00 -16.46 6.86
C LEU A 135 0.64 -16.48 8.35
N SER A 136 -0.63 -16.37 8.68
CA SER A 136 -1.13 -16.57 10.05
C SER A 136 -1.48 -18.05 10.33
N ASN A 137 -1.76 -18.82 9.27
CA ASN A 137 -2.18 -20.22 9.33
C ASN A 137 -1.21 -21.09 8.54
N LEU A 138 0.00 -21.25 9.06
CA LEU A 138 1.07 -22.00 8.40
C LEU A 138 0.84 -23.53 8.49
N PRO A 139 1.33 -24.30 7.51
CA PRO A 139 1.44 -25.76 7.63
C PRO A 139 2.24 -26.15 8.87
N PRO A 140 1.95 -27.33 9.49
CA PRO A 140 2.58 -27.72 10.76
C PRO A 140 4.11 -27.69 10.74
N GLN A 141 4.76 -28.10 9.63
CA GLN A 141 6.21 -28.08 9.51
C GLN A 141 6.78 -26.65 9.54
N ALA A 142 6.16 -25.71 8.82
CA ALA A 142 6.58 -24.30 8.82
C ALA A 142 6.31 -23.63 10.17
N LYS A 143 5.15 -23.96 10.79
CA LYS A 143 4.82 -23.45 12.12
C LYS A 143 5.83 -23.91 13.17
N ALA A 144 6.25 -25.16 13.14
CA ALA A 144 7.23 -25.71 14.09
C ALA A 144 8.56 -24.91 14.09
N VAL A 145 9.04 -24.48 12.91
CA VAL A 145 10.24 -23.64 12.79
C VAL A 145 10.06 -22.31 13.52
N LEU A 146 8.89 -21.67 13.40
CA LEU A 146 8.63 -20.42 14.11
C LEU A 146 8.43 -20.62 15.61
N ASP A 147 7.83 -21.76 16.01
CA ASP A 147 7.63 -22.09 17.44
C ASP A 147 8.97 -22.26 18.18
N GLU A 148 10.01 -22.78 17.52
CA GLU A 148 11.37 -22.90 18.06
C GLU A 148 12.01 -21.52 18.37
N LEU A 149 11.57 -20.47 17.69
CA LEU A 149 12.10 -19.10 17.91
C LEU A 149 11.47 -18.39 19.11
N HIS A 150 10.38 -18.94 19.67
CA HIS A 150 9.67 -18.42 20.86
C HIS A 150 9.30 -16.92 20.78
N GLY A 151 9.13 -16.36 19.57
CA GLY A 151 8.94 -14.92 19.34
C GLY A 151 7.51 -14.48 19.09
N GLY A 152 6.52 -15.34 19.34
CA GLY A 152 5.10 -15.03 19.17
C GLY A 152 4.41 -15.80 18.04
N SER A 153 3.26 -15.30 17.59
CA SER A 153 2.47 -15.95 16.55
C SER A 153 3.11 -15.87 15.16
N PRO A 154 2.72 -16.74 14.20
CA PRO A 154 3.14 -16.61 12.81
C PRO A 154 2.83 -15.22 12.21
N ALA A 155 1.67 -14.62 12.54
CA ALA A 155 1.31 -13.28 12.09
C ALA A 155 2.30 -12.22 12.62
N SER A 156 2.73 -12.33 13.88
CA SER A 156 3.70 -11.40 14.47
C SER A 156 5.06 -11.46 13.77
N TYR A 157 5.50 -12.62 13.32
CA TYR A 157 6.73 -12.74 12.52
C TYR A 157 6.59 -12.09 11.15
N ALA A 158 5.46 -12.29 10.47
CA ALA A 158 5.21 -11.69 9.16
C ALA A 158 5.16 -10.16 9.22
N ILE A 159 4.48 -9.60 10.23
CA ILE A 159 4.37 -8.15 10.42
C ILE A 159 5.74 -7.55 10.79
N ARG A 160 6.49 -8.19 11.70
CA ARG A 160 7.85 -7.74 12.08
C ARG A 160 8.83 -7.82 10.92
N PHE A 161 8.75 -8.86 10.09
CA PHE A 161 9.53 -8.93 8.86
C PHE A 161 9.29 -7.68 8.01
N ALA A 162 8.03 -7.38 7.70
CA ALA A 162 7.69 -6.23 6.87
C ALA A 162 8.12 -4.90 7.52
N ALA A 163 7.93 -4.75 8.84
CA ALA A 163 8.29 -3.53 9.56
C ALA A 163 9.80 -3.32 9.75
N GLY A 164 10.61 -4.37 9.59
CA GLY A 164 12.06 -4.33 9.83
C GLY A 164 12.88 -3.66 8.73
N PHE A 165 12.28 -3.23 7.63
CA PHE A 165 12.99 -2.61 6.52
C PHE A 165 12.99 -1.08 6.61
N GLU A 166 14.12 -0.48 6.25
CA GLU A 166 14.25 0.97 6.22
C GLU A 166 13.31 1.61 5.20
N GLY A 167 12.65 2.72 5.56
CA GLY A 167 11.71 3.42 4.69
C GLY A 167 10.30 2.82 4.65
N ILE A 168 10.04 1.75 5.41
CA ILE A 168 8.66 1.32 5.68
C ILE A 168 8.04 2.33 6.66
N LEU A 169 7.00 3.01 6.19
CA LEU A 169 6.26 4.00 6.97
C LEU A 169 5.17 3.35 7.81
N MET A 170 4.50 2.34 7.26
CA MET A 170 3.36 1.69 7.91
C MET A 170 3.16 0.28 7.35
N VAL A 171 2.77 -0.64 8.22
CA VAL A 171 2.33 -2.00 7.86
C VAL A 171 0.82 -2.11 8.10
N LEU A 172 0.07 -2.39 7.04
CA LEU A 172 -1.39 -2.47 7.09
C LEU A 172 -1.80 -3.92 7.30
N SER A 173 -2.24 -4.27 8.51
CA SER A 173 -2.77 -5.59 8.82
C SER A 173 -4.30 -5.58 8.80
N GLY A 174 -4.88 -6.51 8.02
CA GLY A 174 -6.33 -6.71 7.97
C GLY A 174 -6.79 -7.57 9.15
N MET A 175 -7.27 -6.92 10.22
CA MET A 175 -7.78 -7.60 11.42
C MET A 175 -9.31 -7.61 11.40
N SER A 176 -9.90 -8.78 11.60
CA SER A 176 -11.37 -8.97 11.60
C SER A 176 -11.93 -9.29 12.98
N THR A 177 -11.06 -9.59 13.97
CA THR A 177 -11.47 -9.90 15.34
C THR A 177 -10.59 -9.17 16.37
N PRO A 178 -11.11 -8.95 17.61
CA PRO A 178 -10.33 -8.38 18.70
C PRO A 178 -9.07 -9.19 19.04
N GLU A 179 -9.14 -10.52 18.93
CA GLU A 179 -8.01 -11.42 19.22
C GLU A 179 -6.86 -11.21 18.22
N GLN A 180 -7.17 -11.03 16.92
CA GLN A 180 -6.18 -10.70 15.90
C GLN A 180 -5.53 -9.33 16.18
N MET A 181 -6.31 -8.36 16.62
CA MET A 181 -5.78 -7.06 16.99
C MET A 181 -4.85 -7.18 18.22
N GLN A 182 -5.26 -7.91 19.25
CA GLN A 182 -4.45 -8.14 20.46
C GLN A 182 -3.13 -8.84 20.11
N ASP A 183 -3.16 -9.88 19.27
CA ASP A 183 -1.95 -10.56 18.80
C ASP A 183 -1.02 -9.62 18.04
N ASN A 184 -1.57 -8.81 17.12
CA ASN A 184 -0.78 -7.90 16.28
C ASN A 184 -0.13 -6.75 17.07
N ILE A 185 -0.69 -6.32 18.20
CA ILE A 185 -0.10 -5.27 19.04
C ILE A 185 0.78 -5.81 20.17
N ALA A 186 0.68 -7.10 20.49
CA ALA A 186 1.38 -7.70 21.64
C ALA A 186 2.92 -7.59 21.57
N PHE A 187 3.48 -7.47 20.37
CA PHE A 187 4.93 -7.35 20.16
C PHE A 187 5.40 -5.89 19.89
N MET A 188 4.51 -4.91 19.94
CA MET A 188 4.81 -3.49 19.67
C MET A 188 5.26 -2.71 20.91
N THR A 189 5.40 -3.36 22.06
CA THR A 189 5.76 -2.77 23.35
C THR A 189 7.25 -2.88 23.65
#